data_fc45896dc56017f31237029ae1da9868
#
_entry.id   fc45896dc56017f31237029ae1da9868
#
_cell.length_a   1.000
_cell.length_b   1.000
_cell.length_c   1.000
_cell.angle_alpha   90.00
_cell.angle_beta   90.00
_cell.angle_gamma   90.00
#
_symmetry.space_group_name_H-M   'P 1'
#
loop_
_entity.id
_entity.type
_entity.pdbx_description
1 polymer ?
#
loop_
_entity_poly.entity_id
_entity_poly.type
_entity_poly.pdbx_seq_one_letter_code
_entity_poly.pdbx_strand_id
1 'polypeptide(L)'
;MPMRRACGGFDSSYNAHAAIDDHAHIIVAAELTNNAADSDRPAPLLDAVKNTAGEFPAQVLADAGFRSEAVFEQLKDTPVELIAALGREGKEQLAIDIAQYPRTAAMTARLQTDETRAAYRPRKWFSEPPHGWIKNVLRFRQFSLRGMAKVKAEWRLVCAALNLRRMGALSSAAQTRNHRTHARRSASEHIPDAARI
;
A
#
# COMPACT_ATOMS: atom_id res chain seq x y z
N MET A 1 18.07 16.06 0.72
CA MET A 1 18.14 16.48 -0.69
C MET A 1 16.95 17.39 -0.96
N PRO A 2 17.09 18.50 -1.71
CA PRO A 2 15.97 19.36 -2.02
C PRO A 2 15.00 18.67 -2.99
N MET A 3 13.71 18.64 -2.66
CA MET A 3 12.63 18.11 -3.50
C MET A 3 11.73 19.25 -3.97
N ARG A 4 11.18 19.13 -5.18
CA ARG A 4 10.28 20.15 -5.75
C ARG A 4 8.93 20.12 -5.06
N ARG A 5 8.44 21.27 -4.62
CA ARG A 5 7.08 21.41 -4.07
C ARG A 5 6.01 21.45 -5.17
N ALA A 6 4.81 21.01 -4.85
CA ALA A 6 3.67 21.13 -5.76
C ALA A 6 3.31 22.60 -6.09
N CYS A 7 3.59 23.52 -5.15
CA CYS A 7 3.37 24.96 -5.29
C CYS A 7 4.58 25.73 -5.85
N GLY A 8 5.61 25.03 -6.35
CA GLY A 8 6.87 25.62 -6.84
C GLY A 8 7.94 25.76 -5.74
N GLY A 9 9.21 25.90 -6.17
CA GLY A 9 10.36 25.94 -5.26
C GLY A 9 10.88 24.54 -4.85
N PHE A 10 12.00 24.54 -4.11
CA PHE A 10 12.63 23.33 -3.58
C PHE A 10 12.66 23.39 -2.06
N ASP A 11 12.46 22.28 -1.43
CA ASP A 11 12.57 22.14 0.05
C ASP A 11 13.29 20.85 0.40
N SER A 12 13.94 20.85 1.57
CA SER A 12 14.53 19.62 2.10
C SER A 12 13.41 18.73 2.61
N SER A 13 13.08 17.70 1.84
CA SER A 13 11.98 16.79 2.12
C SER A 13 12.47 15.35 2.23
N TYR A 14 11.65 14.53 2.87
CA TYR A 14 11.82 13.09 2.93
C TYR A 14 10.71 12.42 2.13
N ASN A 15 11.05 11.32 1.50
CA ASN A 15 10.08 10.48 0.80
C ASN A 15 9.72 9.29 1.70
N ALA A 16 8.45 9.20 2.09
CA ALA A 16 7.94 8.22 3.03
C ALA A 16 7.14 7.14 2.28
N HIS A 17 7.59 5.91 2.39
CA HIS A 17 6.98 4.74 1.76
C HIS A 17 6.30 3.86 2.80
N ALA A 18 5.20 3.23 2.40
CA ALA A 18 4.50 2.23 3.19
C ALA A 18 4.03 1.09 2.28
N ALA A 19 4.23 -0.13 2.74
CA ALA A 19 3.58 -1.31 2.17
C ALA A 19 2.34 -1.61 3.02
N ILE A 20 1.21 -1.82 2.34
CA ILE A 20 -0.10 -1.96 2.96
C ILE A 20 -0.69 -3.28 2.51
N ASP A 21 -1.15 -4.09 3.44
CA ASP A 21 -1.89 -5.30 3.22
C ASP A 21 -3.28 -5.01 2.64
N ASP A 22 -3.69 -5.78 1.65
CA ASP A 22 -4.94 -5.58 0.89
C ASP A 22 -6.19 -6.04 1.64
N HIS A 23 -6.03 -6.92 2.64
CA HIS A 23 -7.15 -7.48 3.39
C HIS A 23 -7.57 -6.60 4.56
N ALA A 24 -6.65 -6.30 5.47
CA ALA A 24 -6.94 -5.53 6.68
C ALA A 24 -6.54 -4.05 6.57
N HIS A 25 -5.87 -3.64 5.51
CA HIS A 25 -5.29 -2.32 5.30
C HIS A 25 -4.33 -1.91 6.43
N ILE A 26 -3.55 -2.87 6.90
CA ILE A 26 -2.50 -2.69 7.90
C ILE A 26 -1.20 -2.32 7.17
N ILE A 27 -0.46 -1.38 7.70
CA ILE A 27 0.88 -1.05 7.20
C ILE A 27 1.86 -2.11 7.70
N VAL A 28 2.32 -2.97 6.80
CA VAL A 28 3.23 -4.09 7.11
C VAL A 28 4.70 -3.70 7.05
N ALA A 29 5.03 -2.63 6.29
CA ALA A 29 6.37 -2.07 6.27
C ALA A 29 6.31 -0.55 6.07
N ALA A 30 7.25 0.16 6.71
CA ALA A 30 7.37 1.61 6.67
C ALA A 30 8.83 2.00 6.49
N GLU A 31 9.15 2.56 5.33
CA GLU A 31 10.50 3.00 4.99
C GLU A 31 10.53 4.49 4.63
N LEU A 32 11.71 5.09 4.76
CA LEU A 32 11.90 6.51 4.52
C LEU A 32 13.24 6.75 3.81
N THR A 33 13.21 7.63 2.84
CA THR A 33 14.40 8.03 2.09
C THR A 33 14.48 9.54 1.96
N ASN A 34 15.66 10.06 1.75
CA ASN A 34 15.91 11.44 1.34
C ASN A 34 16.15 11.57 -0.18
N ASN A 35 15.96 10.49 -0.94
CA ASN A 35 16.03 10.52 -2.38
C ASN A 35 14.68 10.92 -2.96
N ALA A 36 14.67 11.79 -3.98
CA ALA A 36 13.46 12.21 -4.66
C ALA A 36 12.92 11.16 -5.64
N ALA A 37 13.77 10.22 -6.07
CA ALA A 37 13.38 9.14 -6.98
C ALA A 37 12.96 7.89 -6.19
N ASP A 38 11.78 7.37 -6.48
CA ASP A 38 11.26 6.11 -5.93
C ASP A 38 11.82 4.89 -6.65
N SER A 39 12.44 5.13 -7.83
CA SER A 39 12.82 4.12 -8.81
C SER A 39 13.86 3.10 -8.33
N ASP A 40 14.53 3.34 -7.20
CA ASP A 40 15.64 2.48 -6.77
C ASP A 40 15.30 1.64 -5.53
N ARG A 41 14.03 1.61 -5.05
CA ARG A 41 13.76 1.21 -3.68
C ARG A 41 12.58 0.30 -3.35
N PRO A 42 12.08 -0.55 -4.24
CA PRO A 42 11.16 -1.59 -3.79
C PRO A 42 11.88 -2.65 -2.95
N ALA A 43 13.17 -2.95 -3.21
CA ALA A 43 13.89 -3.99 -2.50
C ALA A 43 13.97 -3.77 -0.98
N PRO A 44 14.40 -2.61 -0.43
CA PRO A 44 14.39 -2.38 1.01
C PRO A 44 13.00 -2.45 1.65
N LEU A 45 11.95 -2.00 0.91
CA LEU A 45 10.58 -2.09 1.39
C LEU A 45 10.08 -3.53 1.40
N LEU A 46 10.40 -4.32 0.38
CA LEU A 46 10.06 -5.75 0.29
C LEU A 46 10.80 -6.59 1.33
N ASP A 47 12.08 -6.29 1.59
CA ASP A 47 12.84 -6.90 2.68
C ASP A 47 12.20 -6.60 4.05
N ALA A 48 11.74 -5.36 4.25
CA ALA A 48 11.02 -4.99 5.46
C ALA A 48 9.66 -5.72 5.56
N VAL A 49 8.94 -5.93 4.46
CA VAL A 49 7.72 -6.77 4.42
C VAL A 49 8.06 -8.20 4.82
N LYS A 50 9.07 -8.82 4.19
CA LYS A 50 9.51 -10.18 4.52
C LYS A 50 9.89 -10.32 5.98
N ASN A 51 10.63 -9.36 6.53
CA ASN A 51 11.04 -9.38 7.94
C ASN A 51 9.85 -9.28 8.91
N THR A 52 8.77 -8.62 8.50
CA THR A 52 7.56 -8.46 9.32
C THR A 52 6.58 -9.61 9.14
N ALA A 53 6.35 -10.05 7.91
CA ALA A 53 5.38 -11.10 7.57
C ALA A 53 5.97 -12.52 7.59
N GLY A 54 7.31 -12.67 7.58
CA GLY A 54 7.99 -13.94 7.50
C GLY A 54 8.26 -14.43 6.09
N GLU A 55 7.57 -13.89 5.08
CA GLU A 55 7.68 -14.27 3.68
C GLU A 55 7.53 -13.07 2.75
N PHE A 56 7.91 -13.24 1.49
CA PHE A 56 7.61 -12.24 0.46
C PHE A 56 6.15 -12.30 0.06
N PRO A 57 5.52 -11.14 -0.27
CA PRO A 57 4.19 -11.13 -0.85
C PRO A 57 4.20 -11.78 -2.25
N ALA A 58 3.14 -12.51 -2.60
CA ALA A 58 3.02 -13.08 -3.94
C ALA A 58 2.92 -11.98 -5.01
N GLN A 59 2.20 -10.90 -4.70
CA GLN A 59 1.98 -9.80 -5.64
C GLN A 59 2.14 -8.44 -4.95
N VAL A 60 2.68 -7.47 -5.67
CA VAL A 60 2.84 -6.08 -5.23
C VAL A 60 2.27 -5.13 -6.29
N LEU A 61 1.36 -4.27 -5.87
CA LEU A 61 0.80 -3.22 -6.70
C LEU A 61 1.47 -1.89 -6.35
N ALA A 62 2.20 -1.31 -7.28
CA ALA A 62 2.94 -0.07 -7.08
C ALA A 62 2.47 1.05 -8.02
N ASP A 63 2.76 2.29 -7.65
CA ASP A 63 2.51 3.43 -8.54
C ASP A 63 3.63 3.59 -9.58
N ALA A 64 3.48 4.60 -10.43
CA ALA A 64 4.44 4.87 -11.51
C ALA A 64 5.82 5.32 -10.98
N GLY A 65 5.93 5.75 -9.73
CA GLY A 65 7.20 6.12 -9.11
C GLY A 65 8.15 4.94 -8.97
N PHE A 66 7.61 3.74 -8.80
CA PHE A 66 8.39 2.50 -8.67
C PHE A 66 8.74 1.85 -10.02
N ARG A 67 8.39 2.48 -11.14
CA ARG A 67 8.68 1.98 -12.48
C ARG A 67 10.11 2.31 -12.88
N SER A 68 10.99 1.33 -12.87
CA SER A 68 12.28 1.42 -13.55
C SER A 68 12.73 0.06 -14.05
N GLU A 69 13.51 0.04 -15.10
CA GLU A 69 14.10 -1.17 -15.67
C GLU A 69 14.93 -1.92 -14.61
N ALA A 70 15.69 -1.15 -13.80
CA ALA A 70 16.50 -1.70 -12.70
C ALA A 70 15.65 -2.40 -11.65
N VAL A 71 14.47 -1.87 -11.30
CA VAL A 71 13.54 -2.49 -10.35
C VAL A 71 13.01 -3.82 -10.88
N PHE A 72 12.58 -3.84 -12.13
CA PHE A 72 12.09 -5.07 -12.76
C PHE A 72 13.20 -6.11 -12.86
N GLU A 73 14.44 -5.70 -13.12
CA GLU A 73 15.59 -6.60 -13.14
C GLU A 73 15.90 -7.16 -11.75
N GLN A 74 15.88 -6.35 -10.70
CA GLN A 74 16.14 -6.79 -9.32
C GLN A 74 15.09 -7.80 -8.83
N LEU A 75 13.85 -7.68 -9.27
CA LEU A 75 12.76 -8.53 -8.81
C LEU A 75 12.56 -9.80 -9.64
N LYS A 76 13.26 -9.96 -10.78
CA LYS A 76 13.06 -11.10 -11.68
C LYS A 76 13.29 -12.47 -11.02
N ASP A 77 14.26 -12.54 -10.11
CA ASP A 77 14.68 -13.77 -9.42
C ASP A 77 13.98 -13.92 -8.05
N THR A 78 13.03 -13.03 -7.75
CA THR A 78 12.22 -13.13 -6.53
C THR A 78 10.84 -13.74 -6.83
N PRO A 79 10.17 -14.36 -5.86
CA PRO A 79 8.82 -14.88 -6.05
C PRO A 79 7.76 -13.78 -6.14
N VAL A 80 8.15 -12.49 -6.14
CA VAL A 80 7.25 -11.33 -6.09
C VAL A 80 6.82 -10.93 -7.49
N GLU A 81 5.52 -10.96 -7.75
CA GLU A 81 4.94 -10.38 -8.96
C GLU A 81 4.71 -8.88 -8.76
N LEU A 82 5.56 -8.03 -9.34
CA LEU A 82 5.35 -6.58 -9.33
C LEU A 82 4.44 -6.16 -10.49
N ILE A 83 3.37 -5.42 -10.18
CA ILE A 83 2.54 -4.70 -11.15
C ILE A 83 2.65 -3.21 -10.83
N ALA A 84 3.30 -2.45 -11.71
CA ALA A 84 3.50 -1.00 -11.54
C ALA A 84 2.87 -0.22 -12.70
N ALA A 85 2.19 0.89 -12.37
CA ALA A 85 1.65 1.79 -13.39
C ALA A 85 2.77 2.38 -14.26
N LEU A 86 2.48 2.59 -15.54
CA LEU A 86 3.46 3.09 -16.51
C LEU A 86 3.34 4.59 -16.81
N GLY A 87 2.45 5.28 -16.13
CA GLY A 87 2.21 6.70 -16.32
C GLY A 87 0.98 7.18 -15.55
N ARG A 88 0.57 8.41 -15.81
CA ARG A 88 -0.69 8.94 -15.24
C ARG A 88 -1.85 8.30 -15.97
N GLU A 89 -2.79 7.77 -15.23
CA GLU A 89 -4.05 7.26 -15.75
C GLU A 89 -4.72 8.33 -16.65
N GLY A 90 -5.19 7.91 -17.83
CA GLY A 90 -5.87 8.79 -18.80
C GLY A 90 -4.98 9.69 -19.65
N LYS A 91 -3.65 9.57 -19.54
CA LYS A 91 -2.71 10.21 -20.48
C LYS A 91 -2.17 9.21 -21.48
N GLU A 92 -1.97 9.68 -22.71
CA GLU A 92 -1.32 8.92 -23.77
C GLU A 92 0.05 8.42 -23.31
N GLN A 93 0.29 7.14 -23.45
CA GLN A 93 1.58 6.55 -23.09
C GLN A 93 2.58 6.88 -24.17
N LEU A 94 3.70 7.48 -23.80
CA LEU A 94 4.82 7.67 -24.69
C LEU A 94 5.33 6.31 -25.19
N ALA A 95 5.71 6.25 -26.47
CA ALA A 95 6.32 5.07 -27.05
C ALA A 95 7.57 4.70 -26.25
N ILE A 96 7.65 3.43 -25.84
CA ILE A 96 8.77 2.92 -25.06
C ILE A 96 9.76 2.28 -26.05
N ASP A 97 11.02 2.69 -25.97
CA ASP A 97 12.10 2.02 -26.71
C ASP A 97 12.31 0.62 -26.11
N ILE A 98 11.86 -0.39 -26.86
CA ILE A 98 11.90 -1.80 -26.44
C ILE A 98 13.36 -2.28 -26.31
N ALA A 99 14.26 -1.76 -27.12
CA ALA A 99 15.67 -2.14 -27.06
C ALA A 99 16.35 -1.64 -25.79
N GLN A 100 15.98 -0.44 -25.35
CA GLN A 100 16.53 0.19 -24.15
C GLN A 100 15.81 -0.26 -22.86
N TYR A 101 14.48 -0.51 -22.95
CA TYR A 101 13.63 -0.78 -21.78
C TYR A 101 12.75 -2.03 -21.98
N PRO A 102 13.34 -3.23 -22.20
CA PRO A 102 12.60 -4.44 -22.54
C PRO A 102 11.60 -4.86 -21.47
N ARG A 103 11.95 -4.74 -20.18
CA ARG A 103 11.07 -5.13 -19.06
C ARG A 103 9.93 -4.14 -18.85
N THR A 104 10.20 -2.85 -19.02
CA THR A 104 9.15 -1.83 -19.00
C THR A 104 8.18 -2.02 -20.16
N ALA A 105 8.66 -2.39 -21.33
CA ALA A 105 7.82 -2.74 -22.48
C ALA A 105 6.96 -4.01 -22.19
N ALA A 106 7.55 -5.04 -21.60
CA ALA A 106 6.82 -6.22 -21.15
C ALA A 106 5.72 -5.91 -20.13
N MET A 107 6.00 -5.03 -19.15
CA MET A 107 4.99 -4.57 -18.19
C MET A 107 3.89 -3.77 -18.90
N THR A 108 4.23 -2.97 -19.91
CA THR A 108 3.25 -2.27 -20.75
C THR A 108 2.29 -3.23 -21.40
N ALA A 109 2.81 -4.28 -22.04
CA ALA A 109 2.00 -5.30 -22.69
C ALA A 109 1.10 -6.04 -21.66
N ARG A 110 1.64 -6.38 -20.50
CA ARG A 110 0.85 -7.01 -19.43
C ARG A 110 -0.30 -6.12 -18.94
N LEU A 111 -0.08 -4.83 -18.76
CA LEU A 111 -1.11 -3.88 -18.34
C LEU A 111 -2.21 -3.65 -19.39
N GLN A 112 -2.02 -4.11 -20.63
CA GLN A 112 -3.07 -4.11 -21.65
C GLN A 112 -4.03 -5.29 -21.49
N THR A 113 -3.66 -6.35 -20.77
CA THR A 113 -4.54 -7.49 -20.51
C THR A 113 -5.61 -7.12 -19.48
N ASP A 114 -6.84 -7.64 -19.69
CA ASP A 114 -7.95 -7.38 -18.77
C ASP A 114 -7.69 -7.98 -17.38
N GLU A 115 -6.99 -9.10 -17.30
CA GLU A 115 -6.59 -9.75 -16.06
C GLU A 115 -5.68 -8.83 -15.21
N THR A 116 -4.59 -8.32 -15.79
CA THR A 116 -3.65 -7.44 -15.08
C THR A 116 -4.31 -6.10 -14.71
N ARG A 117 -5.20 -5.57 -15.56
CA ARG A 117 -5.99 -4.38 -15.23
C ARG A 117 -6.91 -4.62 -14.05
N ALA A 118 -7.59 -5.75 -14.02
CA ALA A 118 -8.47 -6.13 -12.92
C ALA A 118 -7.67 -6.29 -11.62
N ALA A 119 -6.50 -6.94 -11.65
CA ALA A 119 -5.61 -7.08 -10.51
C ALA A 119 -5.07 -5.73 -10.01
N TYR A 120 -4.76 -4.79 -10.93
CA TYR A 120 -4.21 -3.47 -10.57
C TYR A 120 -5.27 -2.48 -10.05
N ARG A 121 -6.51 -2.59 -10.51
CA ARG A 121 -7.61 -1.66 -10.21
C ARG A 121 -7.83 -1.40 -8.71
N PRO A 122 -7.77 -2.41 -7.81
CA PRO A 122 -7.97 -2.21 -6.38
C PRO A 122 -6.88 -1.41 -5.69
N ARG A 123 -5.70 -1.17 -6.29
CA ARG A 123 -4.56 -0.48 -5.66
C ARG A 123 -4.94 0.79 -4.90
N LYS A 124 -5.78 1.65 -5.50
CA LYS A 124 -6.21 2.90 -4.88
C LYS A 124 -6.98 2.68 -3.58
N TRP A 125 -7.79 1.62 -3.53
CA TRP A 125 -8.60 1.27 -2.36
C TRP A 125 -7.78 0.87 -1.15
N PHE A 126 -6.55 0.36 -1.35
CA PHE A 126 -5.66 -0.02 -0.25
C PHE A 126 -4.71 1.11 0.12
N SER A 127 -4.11 1.78 -0.87
CA SER A 127 -3.01 2.72 -0.65
C SER A 127 -3.49 4.12 -0.25
N GLU A 128 -4.58 4.63 -0.84
CA GLU A 128 -5.03 6.00 -0.58
C GLU A 128 -5.61 6.21 0.84
N PRO A 129 -6.45 5.31 1.40
CA PRO A 129 -7.05 5.53 2.71
C PRO A 129 -6.03 5.70 3.85
N PRO A 130 -4.99 4.87 4.02
CA PRO A 130 -3.98 5.05 5.05
C PRO A 130 -3.28 6.41 4.95
N HIS A 131 -2.87 6.81 3.76
CA HIS A 131 -2.25 8.12 3.54
C HIS A 131 -3.21 9.29 3.81
N GLY A 132 -4.48 9.14 3.42
CA GLY A 132 -5.53 10.10 3.73
C GLY A 132 -5.74 10.26 5.24
N TRP A 133 -5.76 9.15 5.98
CA TRP A 133 -5.89 9.15 7.44
C TRP A 133 -4.70 9.81 8.13
N ILE A 134 -3.47 9.51 7.71
CA ILE A 134 -2.25 10.12 8.25
C ILE A 134 -2.32 11.64 8.08
N LYS A 135 -2.67 12.13 6.90
CA LYS A 135 -2.69 13.56 6.60
C LYS A 135 -3.87 14.32 7.21
N ASN A 136 -5.06 13.72 7.21
CA ASN A 136 -6.30 14.43 7.56
C ASN A 136 -6.78 14.16 8.98
N VAL A 137 -6.60 12.94 9.49
CA VAL A 137 -7.07 12.55 10.83
C VAL A 137 -5.97 12.70 11.86
N LEU A 138 -4.78 12.12 11.62
CA LEU A 138 -3.63 12.30 12.50
C LEU A 138 -2.99 13.68 12.33
N ARG A 139 -3.37 14.42 11.30
CA ARG A 139 -2.84 15.75 10.94
C ARG A 139 -1.32 15.77 10.76
N PHE A 140 -0.74 14.62 10.50
CA PHE A 140 0.68 14.50 10.24
C PHE A 140 0.97 14.90 8.79
N ARG A 141 1.40 16.15 8.60
CA ARG A 141 1.70 16.74 7.30
C ARG A 141 3.17 17.06 7.09
N GLN A 142 3.94 17.09 8.17
CA GLN A 142 5.38 17.34 8.14
C GLN A 142 6.06 16.64 9.30
N PHE A 143 7.32 16.29 9.11
CA PHE A 143 8.14 15.72 10.15
C PHE A 143 8.55 16.79 11.17
N SER A 144 8.48 16.46 12.47
CA SER A 144 8.90 17.33 13.58
C SER A 144 10.38 17.19 13.86
N LEU A 145 10.92 15.99 13.59
CA LEU A 145 12.32 15.67 13.86
C LEU A 145 13.19 15.91 12.61
N ARG A 146 14.50 15.99 12.84
CA ARG A 146 15.49 16.17 11.79
C ARG A 146 16.55 15.07 11.86
N GLY A 147 17.11 14.74 10.69
CA GLY A 147 18.07 13.64 10.52
C GLY A 147 17.40 12.30 10.29
N MET A 148 17.99 11.52 9.36
CA MET A 148 17.37 10.31 8.79
C MET A 148 16.88 9.31 9.85
N ALA A 149 17.70 9.01 10.86
CA ALA A 149 17.35 8.04 11.88
C ALA A 149 16.12 8.47 12.70
N LYS A 150 16.07 9.74 13.11
CA LYS A 150 14.97 10.27 13.92
C LYS A 150 13.68 10.37 13.10
N VAL A 151 13.75 10.86 11.87
CA VAL A 151 12.60 11.00 10.97
C VAL A 151 12.05 9.61 10.57
N LYS A 152 12.93 8.62 10.37
CA LYS A 152 12.51 7.23 10.13
C LYS A 152 11.76 6.64 11.33
N ALA A 153 12.24 6.92 12.56
CA ALA A 153 11.54 6.50 13.77
C ALA A 153 10.19 7.20 13.93
N GLU A 154 10.11 8.50 13.64
CA GLU A 154 8.86 9.26 13.64
C GLU A 154 7.85 8.71 12.63
N TRP A 155 8.29 8.39 11.41
CA TRP A 155 7.44 7.77 10.39
C TRP A 155 6.89 6.41 10.84
N ARG A 156 7.74 5.56 11.40
CA ARG A 156 7.33 4.26 11.94
C ARG A 156 6.32 4.39 13.09
N LEU A 157 6.48 5.39 13.95
CA LEU A 157 5.53 5.67 15.04
C LEU A 157 4.17 6.09 14.48
N VAL A 158 4.13 6.94 13.46
CA VAL A 158 2.88 7.36 12.79
C VAL A 158 2.18 6.16 12.18
N CYS A 159 2.92 5.28 11.48
CA CYS A 159 2.38 4.06 10.90
C CYS A 159 1.84 3.10 11.98
N ALA A 160 2.55 2.95 13.08
CA ALA A 160 2.12 2.12 14.22
C ALA A 160 0.83 2.67 14.86
N ALA A 161 0.72 3.98 15.05
CA ALA A 161 -0.50 4.61 15.57
C ALA A 161 -1.72 4.36 14.67
N LEU A 162 -1.52 4.44 13.35
CA LEU A 162 -2.58 4.10 12.39
C LEU A 162 -2.97 2.63 12.47
N ASN A 163 -2.01 1.71 12.55
CA ASN A 163 -2.24 0.29 12.69
C ASN A 163 -3.03 -0.04 13.97
N LEU A 164 -2.64 0.51 15.12
CA LEU A 164 -3.35 0.32 16.39
C LEU A 164 -4.81 0.76 16.28
N ARG A 165 -5.06 1.92 15.68
CA ARG A 165 -6.42 2.40 15.43
C ARG A 165 -7.19 1.45 14.52
N ARG A 166 -6.58 0.95 13.44
CA ARG A 166 -7.21 0.02 12.50
C ARG A 166 -7.54 -1.30 13.17
N MET A 167 -6.62 -1.84 13.95
CA MET A 167 -6.83 -3.07 14.73
C MET A 167 -8.00 -2.93 15.72
N GLY A 168 -8.08 -1.78 16.42
CA GLY A 168 -9.20 -1.49 17.32
C GLY A 168 -10.55 -1.48 16.59
N ALA A 169 -10.62 -0.86 15.41
CA ALA A 169 -11.83 -0.86 14.59
C ALA A 169 -12.22 -2.27 14.09
N LEU A 170 -11.25 -3.08 13.68
CA LEU A 170 -11.50 -4.47 13.26
C LEU A 170 -11.99 -5.34 14.42
N SER A 171 -11.40 -5.22 15.60
CA SER A 171 -11.81 -5.94 16.80
C SER A 171 -13.25 -5.58 17.20
N SER A 172 -13.60 -4.29 17.21
CA SER A 172 -14.97 -3.84 17.52
C SER A 172 -15.99 -4.35 16.49
N ALA A 173 -15.66 -4.36 15.23
CA ALA A 173 -16.52 -4.90 14.18
C ALA A 173 -16.73 -6.42 14.32
N ALA A 174 -15.69 -7.16 14.69
CA ALA A 174 -15.78 -8.59 14.96
C ALA A 174 -16.69 -8.89 16.18
N GLN A 175 -16.55 -8.14 17.26
CA GLN A 175 -17.41 -8.28 18.45
C GLN A 175 -18.89 -8.01 18.12
N THR A 176 -19.18 -6.94 17.40
CA THR A 176 -20.54 -6.59 16.99
C THR A 176 -21.17 -7.70 16.12
N ARG A 177 -20.38 -8.30 15.22
CA ARG A 177 -20.84 -9.41 14.39
C ARG A 177 -21.18 -10.64 15.22
N ASN A 178 -20.32 -10.99 16.18
CA ASN A 178 -20.56 -12.14 17.08
C ASN A 178 -21.83 -11.93 17.93
N HIS A 179 -22.03 -10.74 18.49
CA HIS A 179 -23.25 -10.43 19.24
C HIS A 179 -24.52 -10.58 18.39
N ARG A 180 -24.49 -10.09 17.13
CA ARG A 180 -25.63 -10.25 16.21
C ARG A 180 -25.91 -11.71 15.86
N THR A 181 -24.87 -12.52 15.71
CA THR A 181 -25.01 -13.95 15.41
C THR A 181 -25.61 -14.71 16.61
N HIS A 182 -25.15 -14.43 17.83
CA HIS A 182 -25.69 -14.99 19.05
C HIS A 182 -27.16 -14.58 19.27
N ALA A 183 -27.49 -13.29 19.10
CA ALA A 183 -28.86 -12.80 19.22
C ALA A 183 -29.82 -13.44 18.19
N ARG A 184 -29.38 -13.71 16.98
CA ARG A 184 -30.16 -14.42 15.96
C ARG A 184 -30.37 -15.89 16.31
N ARG A 185 -29.36 -16.57 16.86
CA ARG A 185 -29.48 -17.96 17.32
C ARG A 185 -30.48 -18.08 18.47
N SER A 186 -30.36 -17.25 19.49
CA SER A 186 -31.30 -17.26 20.63
C SER A 186 -32.75 -16.92 20.23
N ALA A 187 -32.93 -16.03 19.23
CA ALA A 187 -34.25 -15.72 18.68
C ALA A 187 -34.86 -16.88 17.86
N SER A 188 -34.02 -17.70 17.19
CA SER A 188 -34.48 -18.86 16.42
C SER A 188 -34.80 -20.09 17.33
N GLU A 189 -34.22 -20.17 18.50
CA GLU A 189 -34.48 -21.22 19.51
C GLU A 189 -35.74 -20.95 20.32
N HIS A 190 -36.33 -19.75 20.26
CA HIS A 190 -37.52 -19.35 20.97
C HIS A 190 -38.75 -19.24 20.05
N ILE A 191 -38.95 -20.22 19.14
CA ILE A 191 -40.23 -20.39 18.44
C ILE A 191 -41.09 -21.27 19.38
N PRO A 192 -42.17 -20.74 20.01
CA PRO A 192 -43.04 -21.54 20.83
C PRO A 192 -43.70 -22.60 19.94
N ASP A 193 -43.65 -23.83 20.39
CA ASP A 193 -44.31 -24.98 19.78
C ASP A 193 -45.85 -24.87 20.03
N ALA A 194 -46.47 -23.86 19.42
CA ALA A 194 -47.92 -23.61 19.55
C ALA A 194 -48.48 -23.18 18.20
N ALA A 195 -48.75 -24.17 17.36
CA ALA A 195 -49.86 -24.24 16.40
C ALA A 195 -49.75 -25.51 15.55
N ARG A 196 -50.08 -26.64 16.12
CA ARG A 196 -50.64 -27.76 15.37
C ARG A 196 -52.06 -27.95 15.86
N ILE A 197 -52.99 -27.41 15.13
CA ILE A 197 -54.41 -27.85 15.07
C ILE A 197 -54.70 -28.16 13.63
#